data_881a18d1e9d90a5e27b6b17195a940fe
#
_entry.id   881a18d1e9d90a5e27b6b17195a940fe
#
_cell.length_a   1.000
_cell.length_b   1.000
_cell.length_c   1.000
_cell.angle_alpha   90.00
_cell.angle_beta   90.00
_cell.angle_gamma   90.00
#
_symmetry.space_group_name_H-M   'P 1'
#
loop_
_entity.id
_entity.type
_entity.pdbx_description
1 polymer ?
#
loop_
_entity_poly.entity_id
_entity_poly.type
_entity_poly.pdbx_seq_one_letter_code
_entity_poly.pdbx_strand_id
1 'polypeptide(L)'
;MDPLTEEGALQEAQLLDVRFDAMSGIIAVLFELRLALQLREGNTGVLVARGVRELSWEGRQRSAALTAWSVGSSSPSAENGLFGLSLVMWPHPGARLSLIAEAAAFYAGDVPGLPEVPPDYGQGDRRAVFSEVANWSSPFEPTSAVFLDAAPRE
;
A
#
# COMPACT_ATOMS: atom_id res chain seq x y z
N MET A 1 -4.83 -0.83 -14.08
CA MET A 1 -5.46 -1.86 -13.21
C MET A 1 -6.03 -1.21 -11.96
N ASP A 2 -7.08 -1.78 -11.42
CA ASP A 2 -7.73 -1.30 -10.20
C ASP A 2 -7.28 -2.15 -9.00
N PRO A 3 -6.53 -1.59 -8.04
CA PRO A 3 -6.03 -2.34 -6.89
C PRO A 3 -7.12 -2.88 -5.96
N LEU A 4 -8.34 -2.35 -6.05
CA LEU A 4 -9.45 -2.77 -5.19
C LEU A 4 -10.24 -3.96 -5.76
N THR A 5 -10.06 -4.27 -7.05
CA THR A 5 -10.87 -5.30 -7.72
C THR A 5 -10.05 -6.29 -8.55
N GLU A 6 -8.83 -5.95 -8.93
CA GLU A 6 -8.03 -6.76 -9.84
C GLU A 6 -6.84 -7.41 -9.13
N GLU A 7 -6.72 -8.71 -9.31
CA GLU A 7 -5.62 -9.52 -8.79
C GLU A 7 -4.28 -9.04 -9.36
N GLY A 8 -3.28 -8.90 -8.51
CA GLY A 8 -1.93 -8.54 -8.90
C GLY A 8 -1.71 -7.07 -9.25
N ALA A 9 -2.70 -6.21 -9.07
CA ALA A 9 -2.57 -4.79 -9.43
C ALA A 9 -1.44 -4.07 -8.68
N LEU A 10 -1.12 -4.50 -7.45
CA LEU A 10 -0.06 -3.90 -6.63
C LEU A 10 1.29 -4.63 -6.75
N GLN A 11 1.44 -5.55 -7.69
CA GLN A 11 2.68 -6.30 -7.85
C GLN A 11 3.88 -5.38 -8.07
N GLU A 12 4.94 -5.62 -7.32
CA GLU A 12 6.20 -4.85 -7.28
C GLU A 12 6.06 -3.42 -6.73
N ALA A 13 4.89 -3.00 -6.26
CA ALA A 13 4.81 -1.81 -5.43
C ALA A 13 5.57 -2.06 -4.10
N GLN A 14 6.16 -1.01 -3.54
CA GLN A 14 6.84 -1.11 -2.25
C GLN A 14 5.91 -0.60 -1.16
N LEU A 15 5.63 -1.43 -0.17
CA LEU A 15 4.88 -1.02 1.02
C LEU A 15 5.84 -0.28 1.95
N LEU A 16 5.57 1.00 2.19
CA LEU A 16 6.43 1.88 2.99
C LEU A 16 5.97 1.97 4.45
N ASP A 17 4.68 2.10 4.68
CA ASP A 17 4.14 2.27 6.03
C ASP A 17 2.66 1.92 6.10
N VAL A 18 2.22 1.54 7.30
CA VAL A 18 0.83 1.24 7.63
C VAL A 18 0.45 2.03 8.88
N ARG A 19 -0.65 2.77 8.81
CA ARG A 19 -1.22 3.49 9.96
C ARG A 19 -2.65 3.09 10.19
N PHE A 20 -2.94 2.67 11.40
CA PHE A 20 -4.28 2.29 11.84
C PHE A 20 -4.73 3.18 12.98
N ASP A 21 -5.87 3.82 12.79
CA ASP A 21 -6.56 4.58 13.85
C ASP A 21 -7.66 3.70 14.44
N ALA A 22 -7.43 3.18 15.63
CA ALA A 22 -8.36 2.28 16.30
C ALA A 22 -9.67 2.96 16.71
N MET A 23 -9.66 4.27 16.91
CA MET A 23 -10.86 5.01 17.33
C MET A 23 -11.82 5.24 16.17
N SER A 24 -11.31 5.50 14.99
CA SER A 24 -12.13 5.72 13.79
C SER A 24 -12.34 4.47 12.95
N GLY A 25 -11.54 3.41 13.16
CA GLY A 25 -11.57 2.21 12.34
C GLY A 25 -11.06 2.43 10.93
N ILE A 26 -10.11 3.37 10.75
CA ILE A 26 -9.53 3.71 9.45
C ILE A 26 -8.09 3.23 9.39
N ILE A 27 -7.73 2.55 8.31
CA ILE A 27 -6.34 2.20 7.99
C ILE A 27 -5.90 2.96 6.74
N ALA A 28 -4.66 3.42 6.75
CA ALA A 28 -3.99 3.97 5.58
C ALA A 28 -2.69 3.22 5.32
N VAL A 29 -2.46 2.84 4.07
CA VAL A 29 -1.26 2.12 3.63
C VAL A 29 -0.57 2.95 2.55
N LEU A 30 0.71 3.24 2.76
CA LEU A 30 1.52 4.05 1.86
C LEU A 30 2.39 3.15 0.99
N PHE A 31 2.32 3.38 -0.32
CA PHE A 31 3.07 2.63 -1.33
C PHE A 31 3.97 3.53 -2.17
N GLU A 32 5.13 3.00 -2.51
CA GLU A 32 6.00 3.48 -3.57
C GLU A 32 5.62 2.79 -4.88
N LEU A 33 5.33 3.55 -5.93
CA LEU A 33 4.85 3.00 -7.20
C LEU A 33 5.87 3.01 -8.34
N ARG A 34 7.05 3.59 -8.16
CA ARG A 34 8.05 3.68 -9.26
C ARG A 34 8.52 2.32 -9.77
N LEU A 35 8.46 1.28 -8.92
CA LEU A 35 8.79 -0.10 -9.29
C LEU A 35 7.56 -0.96 -9.62
N ALA A 36 6.36 -0.44 -9.42
CA ALA A 36 5.13 -1.19 -9.66
C ALA A 36 4.99 -1.56 -11.15
N LEU A 37 4.59 -2.80 -11.42
CA LEU A 37 4.47 -3.30 -12.79
C LEU A 37 3.18 -2.82 -13.47
N GLN A 38 2.10 -2.67 -12.70
CA GLN A 38 0.76 -2.46 -13.23
C GLN A 38 0.22 -1.05 -13.03
N LEU A 39 0.76 -0.31 -12.06
CA LEU A 39 0.32 1.04 -11.72
C LEU A 39 1.40 2.04 -12.12
N ARG A 40 1.10 2.87 -13.11
CA ARG A 40 2.06 3.84 -13.67
C ARG A 40 1.55 5.28 -13.62
N GLU A 41 0.46 5.53 -12.88
CA GLU A 41 -0.19 6.85 -12.83
C GLU A 41 0.44 7.79 -11.81
N GLY A 42 1.63 7.47 -11.30
CA GLY A 42 2.35 8.31 -10.37
C GLY A 42 3.43 7.56 -9.62
N ASN A 43 4.15 8.27 -8.76
CA ASN A 43 5.24 7.67 -7.98
C ASN A 43 4.78 7.15 -6.61
N THR A 44 3.59 7.49 -6.16
CA THR A 44 3.08 7.19 -4.81
C THR A 44 1.63 6.73 -4.86
N GLY A 45 1.31 5.74 -4.04
CA GLY A 45 -0.05 5.25 -3.86
C GLY A 45 -0.45 5.25 -2.39
N VAL A 46 -1.73 5.49 -2.13
CA VAL A 46 -2.31 5.44 -0.79
C VAL A 46 -3.60 4.64 -0.83
N LEU A 47 -3.64 3.56 -0.06
CA LEU A 47 -4.86 2.82 0.22
C LEU A 47 -5.46 3.35 1.51
N VAL A 48 -6.73 3.70 1.49
CA VAL A 48 -7.49 4.05 2.69
C VAL A 48 -8.69 3.11 2.80
N ALA A 49 -8.79 2.38 3.90
CA ALA A 49 -9.95 1.55 4.18
C ALA A 49 -10.67 2.02 5.44
N ARG A 50 -11.99 2.00 5.39
CA ARG A 50 -12.87 2.49 6.46
C ARG A 50 -13.77 1.37 6.95
N GLY A 51 -14.18 1.47 8.22
CA GLY A 51 -14.96 0.42 8.84
C GLY A 51 -14.16 -0.88 8.89
N VAL A 52 -12.92 -0.82 9.34
CA VAL A 52 -12.03 -1.97 9.43
C VAL A 52 -12.61 -2.97 10.42
N ARG A 53 -12.84 -4.20 9.95
CA ARG A 53 -13.36 -5.33 10.73
C ARG A 53 -12.26 -6.25 11.18
N GLU A 54 -11.27 -6.48 10.33
CA GLU A 54 -10.12 -7.31 10.63
C GLU A 54 -8.86 -6.70 10.02
N LEU A 55 -7.77 -6.77 10.77
CA LEU A 55 -6.45 -6.37 10.33
C LEU A 55 -5.45 -7.35 10.91
N SER A 56 -4.64 -7.98 10.05
CA SER A 56 -3.65 -8.96 10.45
C SER A 56 -2.32 -8.68 9.76
N TRP A 57 -1.27 -8.72 10.54
CA TRP A 57 0.10 -8.66 10.05
C TRP A 57 0.84 -9.91 10.52
N GLU A 58 1.39 -10.65 9.57
CA GLU A 58 2.25 -11.80 9.83
C GLU A 58 3.61 -11.56 9.17
N GLY A 59 4.68 -11.64 9.95
CA GLY A 59 6.02 -11.47 9.42
C GLY A 59 7.06 -11.56 10.51
N ARG A 60 8.29 -11.83 10.10
CA ARG A 60 9.44 -11.83 11.01
C ARG A 60 10.06 -10.43 11.05
N GLN A 61 10.65 -10.09 12.20
CA GLN A 61 11.48 -8.90 12.31
C GLN A 61 12.61 -8.98 11.28
N ARG A 62 12.79 -7.93 10.53
CA ARG A 62 13.77 -7.85 9.47
C ARG A 62 15.06 -7.18 9.92
N SER A 63 16.13 -7.40 9.17
CA SER A 63 17.37 -6.68 9.40
C SER A 63 17.15 -5.17 9.17
N ALA A 64 17.90 -4.36 9.91
CA ALA A 64 17.80 -2.90 9.83
C ALA A 64 18.14 -2.33 8.43
N ALA A 65 18.72 -3.14 7.54
CA ALA A 65 19.06 -2.75 6.18
C ALA A 65 17.85 -2.69 5.24
N LEU A 66 16.70 -3.27 5.61
CA LEU A 66 15.53 -3.28 4.75
C LEU A 66 14.51 -2.22 5.18
N THR A 67 14.18 -1.36 4.26
CA THR A 67 13.43 -0.14 4.51
C THR A 67 12.02 -0.16 3.91
N ALA A 68 11.72 -1.15 3.08
CA ALA A 68 10.40 -1.36 2.50
C ALA A 68 10.16 -2.84 2.23
N TRP A 69 8.88 -3.22 2.10
CA TRP A 69 8.44 -4.53 1.67
C TRP A 69 8.00 -4.46 0.20
N SER A 70 8.47 -5.38 -0.62
CA SER A 70 8.01 -5.50 -2.00
C SER A 70 6.77 -6.38 -2.06
N VAL A 71 5.71 -5.90 -2.69
CA VAL A 71 4.48 -6.69 -2.86
C VAL A 71 4.72 -7.75 -3.94
N GLY A 72 4.66 -9.02 -3.56
CA GLY A 72 4.74 -10.15 -4.49
C GLY A 72 3.39 -10.49 -5.09
N SER A 73 2.34 -10.47 -4.28
CA SER A 73 0.96 -10.67 -4.75
C SER A 73 -0.01 -9.77 -4.00
N SER A 74 -1.05 -9.35 -4.69
CA SER A 74 -2.19 -8.65 -4.11
C SER A 74 -3.49 -9.31 -4.55
N SER A 75 -4.32 -9.68 -3.58
CA SER A 75 -5.57 -10.41 -3.81
C SER A 75 -6.72 -9.66 -3.16
N PRO A 76 -7.41 -8.80 -3.93
CA PRO A 76 -8.64 -8.16 -3.45
C PRO A 76 -9.83 -9.11 -3.49
N SER A 77 -10.80 -8.87 -2.63
CA SER A 77 -12.07 -9.59 -2.62
C SER A 77 -13.22 -8.67 -2.21
N ALA A 78 -14.42 -9.04 -2.59
CA ALA A 78 -15.64 -8.35 -2.20
C ALA A 78 -16.71 -9.42 -1.86
N GLU A 79 -16.68 -9.91 -0.64
CA GLU A 79 -17.56 -10.97 -0.16
C GLU A 79 -18.40 -10.49 1.02
N ASN A 80 -19.65 -10.92 1.08
CA ASN A 80 -20.57 -10.62 2.19
C ASN A 80 -20.72 -9.11 2.46
N GLY A 81 -20.67 -8.28 1.42
CA GLY A 81 -20.76 -6.83 1.58
C GLY A 81 -19.52 -6.18 2.18
N LEU A 82 -18.38 -6.86 2.16
CA LEU A 82 -17.12 -6.37 2.72
C LEU A 82 -16.01 -6.40 1.67
N PHE A 83 -15.14 -5.40 1.72
CA PHE A 83 -13.89 -5.38 0.98
C PHE A 83 -12.83 -6.18 1.73
N GLY A 84 -12.11 -7.04 1.03
CA GLY A 84 -10.94 -7.73 1.56
C GLY A 84 -9.71 -7.47 0.70
N LEU A 85 -8.54 -7.49 1.32
CA LEU A 85 -7.27 -7.41 0.62
C LEU A 85 -6.23 -8.26 1.36
N SER A 86 -5.52 -9.10 0.62
CA SER A 86 -4.36 -9.83 1.11
C SER A 86 -3.13 -9.47 0.30
N LEU A 87 -2.09 -9.01 0.97
CA LEU A 87 -0.79 -8.71 0.38
C LEU A 87 0.24 -9.72 0.90
N VAL A 88 0.93 -10.40 -0.02
CA VAL A 88 2.09 -11.25 0.30
C VAL A 88 3.35 -10.54 -0.17
N MET A 89 4.30 -10.37 0.73
CA MET A 89 5.43 -9.48 0.53
C MET A 89 6.78 -10.18 0.63
N TRP A 90 7.75 -9.62 -0.04
CA TRP A 90 9.15 -10.05 -0.14
C TRP A 90 10.09 -9.12 0.62
N PRO A 91 11.35 -9.49 0.82
CA PRO A 91 11.99 -10.77 0.54
C PRO A 91 11.72 -11.81 1.61
N HIS A 92 12.13 -13.04 1.34
CA HIS A 92 12.05 -14.13 2.31
C HIS A 92 12.98 -13.91 3.52
N PRO A 93 12.53 -14.17 4.77
CA PRO A 93 11.17 -14.52 5.15
C PRO A 93 10.20 -13.38 4.89
N GLY A 94 9.10 -13.70 4.20
CA GLY A 94 8.12 -12.70 3.79
C GLY A 94 7.21 -12.23 4.91
N ALA A 95 6.33 -11.32 4.55
CA ALA A 95 5.27 -10.84 5.40
C ALA A 95 3.93 -10.93 4.69
N ARG A 96 2.85 -10.90 5.45
CA ARG A 96 1.48 -10.84 4.93
C ARG A 96 0.69 -9.79 5.68
N LEU A 97 0.02 -8.94 4.92
CA LEU A 97 -0.99 -8.02 5.43
C LEU A 97 -2.35 -8.51 4.94
N SER A 98 -3.29 -8.70 5.85
CA SER A 98 -4.67 -9.05 5.53
C SER A 98 -5.62 -8.05 6.14
N LEU A 99 -6.60 -7.59 5.36
CA LEU A 99 -7.51 -6.53 5.71
C LEU A 99 -8.92 -6.88 5.29
N ILE A 100 -9.91 -6.65 6.17
CA ILE A 100 -11.34 -6.68 5.85
C ILE A 100 -11.95 -5.39 6.35
N ALA A 101 -12.70 -4.70 5.49
CA ALA A 101 -13.28 -3.39 5.77
C ALA A 101 -14.60 -3.18 5.02
N GLU A 102 -15.37 -2.19 5.44
CA GLU A 102 -16.66 -1.85 4.83
C GLU A 102 -16.50 -1.09 3.50
N ALA A 103 -15.45 -0.28 3.38
CA ALA A 103 -15.19 0.52 2.19
C ALA A 103 -13.68 0.75 2.02
N ALA A 104 -13.26 0.99 0.79
CA ALA A 104 -11.87 1.30 0.48
C ALA A 104 -11.78 2.32 -0.65
N ALA A 105 -10.66 3.05 -0.65
CA ALA A 105 -10.25 3.93 -1.72
C ALA A 105 -8.77 3.75 -2.00
N PHE A 106 -8.37 3.83 -3.26
CA PHE A 106 -6.97 3.84 -3.64
C PHE A 106 -6.68 5.09 -4.47
N TYR A 107 -5.69 5.84 -4.04
CA TYR A 107 -5.23 7.06 -4.69
C TYR A 107 -3.84 6.82 -5.26
N ALA A 108 -3.64 7.08 -6.55
CA ALA A 108 -2.33 7.12 -7.17
C ALA A 108 -2.02 8.55 -7.61
N GLY A 109 -0.79 8.96 -7.48
CA GLY A 109 -0.39 10.31 -7.84
C GLY A 109 1.09 10.55 -7.59
N ASP A 110 1.44 11.83 -7.52
CA ASP A 110 2.82 12.24 -7.38
C ASP A 110 3.08 12.97 -6.06
N VAL A 111 4.20 12.65 -5.47
CA VAL A 111 4.88 13.50 -4.50
C VAL A 111 5.93 14.29 -5.28
N PRO A 112 5.80 15.62 -5.41
CA PRO A 112 6.76 16.43 -6.15
C PRO A 112 8.16 16.34 -5.55
N GLY A 113 9.16 16.34 -6.42
CA GLY A 113 10.56 16.36 -6.01
C GLY A 113 11.19 14.99 -5.77
N LEU A 114 10.43 13.90 -5.85
CA LEU A 114 11.02 12.56 -5.80
C LEU A 114 11.79 12.26 -7.09
N PRO A 115 12.98 11.62 -7.01
CA PRO A 115 13.73 11.21 -8.21
C PRO A 115 12.92 10.24 -9.08
N GLU A 116 13.19 10.23 -10.39
CA GLU A 116 12.56 9.24 -11.29
C GLU A 116 13.01 7.81 -10.97
N VAL A 117 14.25 7.64 -10.54
CA VAL A 117 14.80 6.35 -10.14
C VAL A 117 14.57 6.15 -8.66
N PRO A 118 13.89 5.07 -8.25
CA PRO A 118 13.69 4.79 -6.83
C PRO A 118 15.01 4.44 -6.15
N PRO A 119 15.10 4.57 -4.81
CA PRO A 119 16.29 4.17 -4.07
C PRO A 119 16.46 2.65 -4.11
N ASP A 120 17.67 2.18 -3.84
CA ASP A 120 17.93 0.76 -3.58
C ASP A 120 17.55 0.44 -2.13
N TYR A 121 16.40 -0.20 -1.95
CA TYR A 121 15.86 -0.56 -0.64
C TYR A 121 16.67 -1.64 0.09
N GLY A 122 17.56 -2.35 -0.62
CA GLY A 122 18.34 -3.46 -0.07
C GLY A 122 19.76 -3.09 0.37
N GLN A 123 20.29 -1.94 -0.05
CA GLN A 123 21.71 -1.59 0.14
C GLN A 123 21.92 -0.22 0.80
N GLY A 124 20.87 0.50 1.10
CA GLY A 124 20.99 1.88 1.49
C GLY A 124 21.16 2.13 2.98
N ASP A 125 21.77 3.26 3.29
CA ASP A 125 21.56 3.94 4.55
C ASP A 125 20.05 4.24 4.65
N ARG A 126 19.45 3.89 5.76
CA ARG A 126 18.02 4.09 6.03
C ARG A 126 17.59 5.55 5.84
N ARG A 127 18.43 6.50 6.21
CA ARG A 127 18.17 7.94 6.03
C ARG A 127 18.17 8.33 4.56
N ALA A 128 19.09 7.80 3.77
CA ALA A 128 19.17 8.07 2.34
C ALA A 128 17.93 7.54 1.62
N VAL A 129 17.48 6.32 1.94
CA VAL A 129 16.27 5.75 1.37
C VAL A 129 15.04 6.58 1.75
N PHE A 130 14.87 6.94 3.01
CA PHE A 130 13.71 7.71 3.46
C PHE A 130 13.65 9.13 2.91
N SER A 131 14.79 9.71 2.51
CA SER A 131 14.81 11.01 1.83
C SER A 131 14.33 10.94 0.37
N GLU A 132 14.32 9.77 -0.23
CA GLU A 132 13.97 9.54 -1.64
C GLU A 132 12.61 8.89 -1.85
N VAL A 133 11.82 8.72 -0.80
CA VAL A 133 10.47 8.16 -0.83
C VAL A 133 9.48 9.09 -0.14
N ALA A 134 8.19 8.88 -0.44
CA ALA A 134 7.11 9.59 0.24
C ALA A 134 7.02 9.21 1.72
N ASN A 135 6.52 10.13 2.52
CA ASN A 135 6.07 9.89 3.89
C ASN A 135 4.72 10.58 4.13
N TRP A 136 4.14 10.41 5.31
CA TRP A 136 2.81 10.96 5.62
C TRP A 136 2.76 12.50 5.67
N SER A 137 3.90 13.16 5.69
CA SER A 137 4.01 14.62 5.64
C SER A 137 4.31 15.14 4.24
N SER A 138 4.56 14.27 3.27
CA SER A 138 4.84 14.67 1.90
C SER A 138 3.62 15.31 1.25
N PRO A 139 3.78 16.40 0.48
CA PRO A 139 2.71 16.90 -0.35
C PRO A 139 2.37 15.85 -1.42
N PHE A 140 1.10 15.51 -1.53
CA PHE A 140 0.64 14.47 -2.45
C PHE A 140 -0.39 15.04 -3.42
N GLU A 141 -0.14 14.88 -4.70
CA GLU A 141 -1.01 15.33 -5.79
C GLU A 141 -1.65 14.09 -6.45
N PRO A 142 -2.87 13.70 -6.05
CA PRO A 142 -3.54 12.56 -6.66
C PRO A 142 -3.91 12.84 -8.11
N THR A 143 -3.58 11.90 -9.00
CA THR A 143 -3.92 11.96 -10.42
C THR A 143 -5.02 10.96 -10.79
N SER A 144 -5.19 9.92 -9.99
CA SER A 144 -6.29 8.97 -10.14
C SER A 144 -6.78 8.49 -8.78
N ALA A 145 -8.04 8.10 -8.73
CA ALA A 145 -8.64 7.51 -7.54
C ALA A 145 -9.68 6.46 -7.95
N VAL A 146 -9.70 5.34 -7.25
CA VAL A 146 -10.73 4.32 -7.35
C VAL A 146 -11.35 4.11 -5.98
N PHE A 147 -12.64 3.78 -5.97
CA PHE A 147 -13.43 3.62 -4.74
C PHE A 147 -14.21 2.34 -4.79
N LEU A 148 -14.29 1.66 -3.67
CA LEU A 148 -15.13 0.49 -3.49
C LEU A 148 -15.90 0.63 -2.19
N ASP A 149 -17.22 0.67 -2.30
CA ASP A 149 -18.14 0.62 -1.19
C ASP A 149 -18.86 -0.74 -1.28
N ALA A 150 -18.35 -1.70 -0.54
CA ALA A 150 -18.80 -3.08 -0.65
C ALA A 150 -20.15 -3.32 0.05
N ALA A 151 -20.55 -2.47 0.97
CA ALA A 151 -21.85 -2.53 1.61
C ALA A 151 -22.89 -1.77 0.76
N PRO A 152 -24.06 -2.38 0.43
CA PRO A 152 -25.14 -1.62 -0.19
C PRO A 152 -25.57 -0.49 0.76
N ARG A 153 -25.63 0.72 0.25
CA ARG A 153 -26.25 1.84 0.98
C ARG A 153 -27.77 1.61 0.99
N GLU A 154 -28.30 1.45 2.16
CA GLU A 154 -29.75 1.47 2.35
C GLU A 154 -30.29 2.89 2.16
#